data_0555beea865df9c58cbb2e413e8d8382
#
_entry.id   0555beea865df9c58cbb2e413e8d8382
#
_cell.length_a   1.000
_cell.length_b   1.000
_cell.length_c   1.000
_cell.angle_alpha   90.00
_cell.angle_beta   90.00
_cell.angle_gamma   90.00
#
_symmetry.space_group_name_H-M   'P 1'
#
loop_
_entity.id
_entity.type
_entity.pdbx_description
1 polymer ?
#
loop_
_entity_poly.entity_id
_entity_poly.type
_entity_poly.pdbx_seq_one_letter_code
_entity_poly.pdbx_strand_id
1 'polypeptide(L)'
;MQKIVTIVLCGVLMIAAGLWLYFALQFNIPVLHSHTTSYCHEMTSNGVNIYSDEGDEIDAATYGFVTKIEQQSNGLYIVAIRDLLLRTHRYYNLQSVDWIRRGGFVKCMQSMGTLGVEEDDEQPYLYYEIQRCTGSYVNPIPMLDKSFR
;
A
#
# COMPACT_ATOMS: atom_id res chain seq x y z
N MET A 1 -34.44 -22.32 22.37
CA MET A 1 -33.93 -20.94 22.19
C MET A 1 -32.41 -20.91 22.10
N GLN A 2 -31.66 -21.46 23.06
CA GLN A 2 -30.18 -21.40 23.12
C GLN A 2 -29.47 -21.92 21.84
N LYS A 3 -29.89 -23.05 21.27
CA LYS A 3 -29.31 -23.61 20.02
C LYS A 3 -29.49 -22.70 18.82
N ILE A 4 -30.63 -22.01 18.70
CA ILE A 4 -30.91 -21.10 17.57
C ILE A 4 -30.01 -19.88 17.69
N VAL A 5 -29.84 -19.31 18.88
CA VAL A 5 -28.97 -18.15 19.13
C VAL A 5 -27.51 -18.51 18.77
N THR A 6 -27.03 -19.71 19.15
CA THR A 6 -25.68 -20.16 18.82
C THR A 6 -25.47 -20.28 17.33
N ILE A 7 -26.44 -20.86 16.59
CA ILE A 7 -26.34 -21.01 15.12
C ILE A 7 -26.29 -19.63 14.43
N VAL A 8 -27.16 -18.70 14.86
CA VAL A 8 -27.18 -17.34 14.30
C VAL A 8 -25.84 -16.63 14.59
N LEU A 9 -25.33 -16.72 15.80
CA LEU A 9 -24.04 -16.10 16.18
C LEU A 9 -22.88 -16.68 15.37
N CYS A 10 -22.80 -17.99 15.20
CA CYS A 10 -21.79 -18.63 14.36
C CYS A 10 -21.88 -18.17 12.90
N GLY A 11 -23.10 -18.07 12.36
CA GLY A 11 -23.33 -17.55 11.01
C GLY A 11 -22.82 -16.11 10.82
N VAL A 12 -23.13 -15.24 11.76
CA VAL A 12 -22.67 -13.84 11.73
C VAL A 12 -21.14 -13.76 11.82
N LEU A 13 -20.51 -14.56 12.69
CA LEU A 13 -19.04 -14.60 12.81
C LEU A 13 -18.37 -15.11 11.53
N MET A 14 -18.94 -16.10 10.88
CA MET A 14 -18.41 -16.62 9.60
C MET A 14 -18.49 -15.58 8.50
N ILE A 15 -19.60 -14.85 8.39
CA ILE A 15 -19.76 -13.77 7.42
C ILE A 15 -18.76 -12.64 7.71
N ALA A 16 -18.64 -12.22 8.96
CA ALA A 16 -17.68 -11.19 9.35
C ALA A 16 -16.24 -11.58 9.05
N ALA A 17 -15.85 -12.83 9.33
CA ALA A 17 -14.52 -13.36 9.01
C ALA A 17 -14.29 -13.41 7.48
N GLY A 18 -15.29 -13.81 6.71
CA GLY A 18 -15.23 -13.83 5.25
C GLY A 18 -15.04 -12.42 4.65
N LEU A 19 -15.81 -11.44 5.13
CA LEU A 19 -15.67 -10.04 4.72
C LEU A 19 -14.31 -9.47 5.11
N TRP A 20 -13.85 -9.73 6.34
CA TRP A 20 -12.52 -9.28 6.77
C TRP A 20 -11.42 -9.86 5.89
N LEU A 21 -11.47 -11.16 5.58
CA LEU A 21 -10.49 -11.81 4.72
C LEU A 21 -10.54 -11.25 3.29
N TYR A 22 -11.74 -10.99 2.76
CA TYR A 22 -11.91 -10.36 1.46
C TYR A 22 -11.18 -9.02 1.37
N PHE A 23 -11.40 -8.10 2.32
CA PHE A 23 -10.73 -6.81 2.34
C PHE A 23 -9.22 -6.94 2.63
N ALA A 24 -8.81 -7.89 3.48
CA ALA A 24 -7.41 -8.11 3.82
C ALA A 24 -6.57 -8.63 2.63
N LEU A 25 -7.20 -9.29 1.67
CA LEU A 25 -6.55 -9.82 0.46
C LEU A 25 -6.59 -8.83 -0.72
N GLN A 26 -7.31 -7.71 -0.62
CA GLN A 26 -7.30 -6.68 -1.66
C GLN A 26 -5.91 -6.04 -1.75
N PHE A 27 -5.37 -6.04 -2.95
CA PHE A 27 -4.10 -5.41 -3.28
C PHE A 27 -4.18 -4.78 -4.65
N ASN A 28 -3.64 -3.58 -4.80
CA ASN A 28 -3.55 -2.89 -6.08
C ASN A 28 -2.18 -2.24 -6.26
N ILE A 29 -1.91 -1.78 -7.47
CA ILE A 29 -0.67 -1.09 -7.79
C ILE A 29 -0.71 0.29 -7.16
N PRO A 30 0.38 0.72 -6.48
CA PRO A 30 0.39 2.01 -5.81
C PRO A 30 0.53 3.23 -6.75
N VAL A 31 0.79 3.02 -8.05
CA VAL A 31 0.88 4.09 -9.07
C VAL A 31 -0.04 3.73 -10.20
N LEU A 32 -1.24 4.33 -10.23
CA LEU A 32 -2.31 3.94 -11.17
C LEU A 32 -2.22 4.64 -12.53
N HIS A 33 -1.61 5.80 -12.61
CA HIS A 33 -1.66 6.68 -13.79
C HIS A 33 -0.31 6.79 -14.51
N SER A 34 0.52 5.74 -14.47
CA SER A 34 1.69 5.75 -15.34
C SER A 34 1.22 5.79 -16.80
N HIS A 35 1.36 6.93 -17.46
CA HIS A 35 1.14 7.09 -18.90
C HIS A 35 2.13 6.27 -19.74
N THR A 36 3.05 5.58 -19.11
CA THR A 36 3.97 4.66 -19.75
C THR A 36 3.30 3.30 -19.96
N THR A 37 3.12 2.94 -21.21
CA THR A 37 2.63 1.63 -21.65
C THR A 37 3.55 0.45 -21.24
N SER A 38 4.64 0.72 -20.56
CA SER A 38 5.55 -0.27 -19.97
C SER A 38 5.76 0.06 -18.52
N TYR A 39 5.14 -0.75 -17.67
CA TYR A 39 5.46 -0.82 -16.26
C TYR A 39 6.92 -1.27 -16.09
N CYS A 40 7.78 -0.33 -15.72
CA CYS A 40 9.16 -0.61 -15.45
C CYS A 40 9.39 -0.67 -13.94
N HIS A 41 9.82 -1.82 -13.44
CA HIS A 41 10.17 -1.99 -12.04
C HIS A 41 11.54 -2.66 -11.92
N GLU A 42 12.28 -2.25 -10.93
CA GLU A 42 13.57 -2.82 -10.58
C GLU A 42 13.53 -3.38 -9.16
N MET A 43 13.94 -4.64 -9.00
CA MET A 43 14.07 -5.28 -7.69
C MET A 43 15.26 -4.71 -6.93
N THR A 44 14.97 -4.27 -5.71
CA THR A 44 15.99 -3.98 -4.70
C THR A 44 16.07 -5.12 -3.67
N SER A 45 17.00 -5.04 -2.72
CA SER A 45 17.13 -6.06 -1.66
C SER A 45 15.88 -6.26 -0.80
N ASN A 46 15.08 -5.19 -0.60
CA ASN A 46 13.95 -5.20 0.33
C ASN A 46 12.61 -4.85 -0.31
N GLY A 47 12.62 -4.26 -1.51
CA GLY A 47 11.41 -3.75 -2.16
C GLY A 47 11.60 -3.63 -3.67
N VAL A 48 10.87 -2.70 -4.27
CA VAL A 48 10.83 -2.48 -5.71
C VAL A 48 10.77 -0.98 -6.00
N ASN A 49 11.52 -0.55 -7.03
CA ASN A 49 11.37 0.78 -7.61
C ASN A 49 10.31 0.72 -8.72
N ILE A 50 9.29 1.55 -8.60
CA ILE A 50 8.22 1.68 -9.59
C ILE A 50 8.42 3.04 -10.27
N TYR A 51 8.91 3.01 -11.50
CA TYR A 51 9.18 4.21 -12.28
C TYR A 51 7.89 4.81 -12.82
N SER A 52 7.74 6.13 -12.67
CA SER A 52 6.59 6.90 -13.15
C SER A 52 6.99 8.36 -13.35
N ASP A 53 6.06 9.22 -13.73
CA ASP A 53 6.33 10.63 -13.91
C ASP A 53 6.23 11.41 -12.58
N GLU A 54 7.02 12.50 -12.46
CA GLU A 54 6.91 13.40 -11.32
C GLU A 54 5.49 13.99 -11.23
N GLY A 55 4.93 13.99 -10.02
CA GLY A 55 3.58 14.46 -9.78
C GLY A 55 2.49 13.40 -9.97
N ASP A 56 2.85 12.19 -10.44
CA ASP A 56 1.89 11.09 -10.53
C ASP A 56 1.28 10.77 -9.17
N GLU A 57 0.00 10.44 -9.19
CA GLU A 57 -0.79 10.12 -8.00
C GLU A 57 -0.38 8.77 -7.41
N ILE A 58 -0.10 8.77 -6.11
CA ILE A 58 0.27 7.58 -5.35
C ILE A 58 -0.90 7.13 -4.52
N ASP A 59 -1.35 5.90 -4.78
CA ASP A 59 -2.49 5.28 -4.14
C ASP A 59 -2.07 4.26 -3.06
N ALA A 60 -2.93 4.07 -2.07
CA ALA A 60 -2.77 2.99 -1.11
C ALA A 60 -2.97 1.62 -1.80
N ALA A 61 -1.95 0.77 -1.79
CA ALA A 61 -1.99 -0.55 -2.41
C ALA A 61 -2.96 -1.52 -1.70
N THR A 62 -3.40 -1.20 -0.49
CA THR A 62 -4.21 -2.07 0.36
C THR A 62 -5.06 -1.27 1.34
N TYR A 63 -6.03 -1.95 1.96
CA TYR A 63 -6.75 -1.41 3.12
C TYR A 63 -5.87 -1.45 4.36
N GLY A 64 -5.85 -0.37 5.15
CA GLY A 64 -5.05 -0.37 6.38
C GLY A 64 -5.09 0.94 7.15
N PHE A 65 -4.25 1.04 8.17
CA PHE A 65 -4.08 2.22 8.99
C PHE A 65 -2.74 2.88 8.74
N VAL A 66 -2.73 4.19 8.57
CA VAL A 66 -1.50 4.97 8.44
C VAL A 66 -0.78 4.99 9.79
N THR A 67 0.35 4.32 9.86
CA THR A 67 1.16 4.22 11.10
C THR A 67 2.23 5.29 11.17
N LYS A 68 2.73 5.76 10.02
CA LYS A 68 3.80 6.75 9.96
C LYS A 68 3.59 7.67 8.75
N ILE A 69 3.85 8.95 8.94
CA ILE A 69 4.12 9.94 7.91
C ILE A 69 5.35 10.71 8.41
N GLU A 70 6.41 10.74 7.63
CA GLU A 70 7.67 11.35 7.98
C GLU A 70 8.24 12.09 6.79
N GLN A 71 8.64 13.34 7.01
CA GLN A 71 9.38 14.10 6.01
C GLN A 71 10.88 13.85 6.19
N GLN A 72 11.55 13.50 5.10
CA GLN A 72 12.99 13.29 5.03
C GLN A 72 13.74 14.61 4.89
N SER A 73 15.07 14.58 5.03
CA SER A 73 15.93 15.76 4.89
C SER A 73 15.92 16.36 3.48
N ASN A 74 15.63 15.55 2.45
CA ASN A 74 15.46 16.00 1.06
C ASN A 74 14.08 16.60 0.76
N GLY A 75 13.21 16.75 1.78
CA GLY A 75 11.86 17.31 1.65
C GLY A 75 10.77 16.32 1.24
N LEU A 76 11.14 15.13 0.77
CA LEU A 76 10.20 14.08 0.38
C LEU A 76 9.61 13.35 1.61
N TYR A 77 8.46 12.71 1.43
CA TYR A 77 7.77 12.01 2.49
C TYR A 77 7.91 10.49 2.37
N ILE A 78 7.92 9.84 3.54
CA ILE A 78 7.71 8.40 3.70
C ILE A 78 6.35 8.20 4.36
N VAL A 79 5.54 7.34 3.76
CA VAL A 79 4.27 6.89 4.32
C VAL A 79 4.35 5.41 4.66
N ALA A 80 3.92 5.02 5.86
CA ALA A 80 3.80 3.62 6.24
C ALA A 80 2.35 3.30 6.60
N ILE A 81 1.82 2.24 5.99
CA ILE A 81 0.47 1.72 6.22
C ILE A 81 0.59 0.31 6.78
N ARG A 82 -0.10 0.04 7.87
CA ARG A 82 -0.27 -1.34 8.37
C ARG A 82 -1.58 -1.89 7.84
N ASP A 83 -1.47 -2.95 7.03
CA ASP A 83 -2.63 -3.61 6.45
C ASP A 83 -3.37 -4.50 7.47
N LEU A 84 -4.49 -5.07 7.04
CA LEU A 84 -5.34 -5.93 7.87
C LEU A 84 -4.70 -7.31 8.17
N LEU A 85 -3.61 -7.67 7.49
CA LEU A 85 -2.78 -8.85 7.75
C LEU A 85 -1.54 -8.52 8.60
N LEU A 86 -1.49 -7.33 9.19
CA LEU A 86 -0.40 -6.82 10.03
C LEU A 86 0.94 -6.67 9.28
N ARG A 87 0.93 -6.61 7.95
CA ARG A 87 2.10 -6.25 7.17
C ARG A 87 2.22 -4.73 7.13
N THR A 88 3.44 -4.22 7.05
CA THR A 88 3.70 -2.79 6.88
C THR A 88 4.13 -2.51 5.46
N HIS A 89 3.35 -1.70 4.77
CA HIS A 89 3.60 -1.19 3.42
C HIS A 89 4.23 0.19 3.56
N ARG A 90 5.42 0.40 3.00
CA ARG A 90 6.12 1.69 3.00
C ARG A 90 6.25 2.23 1.60
N TYR A 91 5.96 3.49 1.48
CA TYR A 91 5.98 4.28 0.25
C TYR A 91 6.95 5.42 0.46
N TYR A 92 7.98 5.50 -0.37
CA TYR A 92 9.03 6.51 -0.29
C TYR A 92 8.94 7.44 -1.50
N ASN A 93 9.62 8.59 -1.41
CA ASN A 93 9.71 9.59 -2.47
C ASN A 93 8.39 10.27 -2.82
N LEU A 94 7.48 10.46 -1.85
CA LEU A 94 6.29 11.27 -2.06
C LEU A 94 6.63 12.77 -1.90
N GLN A 95 6.19 13.58 -2.88
CA GLN A 95 6.34 15.03 -2.82
C GLN A 95 5.29 15.68 -1.92
N SER A 96 4.08 15.15 -1.92
CA SER A 96 2.99 15.63 -1.07
C SER A 96 2.27 14.47 -0.38
N VAL A 97 1.61 14.79 0.75
CA VAL A 97 0.78 13.86 1.51
C VAL A 97 -0.46 14.63 1.99
N ASP A 98 -1.47 14.79 1.09
CA ASP A 98 -2.54 15.76 1.29
C ASP A 98 -3.84 15.15 1.83
N TRP A 99 -4.09 13.85 1.59
CA TRP A 99 -5.41 13.24 1.83
C TRP A 99 -5.42 12.19 2.94
N ILE A 100 -4.30 11.99 3.60
CA ILE A 100 -4.17 11.02 4.68
C ILE A 100 -3.58 11.66 5.93
N ARG A 101 -3.85 11.03 7.09
CA ARG A 101 -3.28 11.44 8.37
C ARG A 101 -2.83 10.23 9.17
N ARG A 102 -1.83 10.40 10.00
CA ARG A 102 -1.38 9.36 10.93
C ARG A 102 -2.54 8.89 11.82
N GLY A 103 -2.70 7.57 11.94
CA GLY A 103 -3.80 6.92 12.66
C GLY A 103 -5.09 6.82 11.84
N GLY A 104 -5.17 7.45 10.66
CA GLY A 104 -6.31 7.34 9.76
C GLY A 104 -6.37 5.99 9.05
N PHE A 105 -7.59 5.55 8.74
CA PHE A 105 -7.82 4.39 7.89
C PHE A 105 -7.79 4.81 6.42
N VAL A 106 -7.14 4.02 5.58
CA VAL A 106 -7.12 4.21 4.12
C VAL A 106 -7.74 3.00 3.42
N LYS A 107 -8.41 3.27 2.32
CA LYS A 107 -8.96 2.24 1.44
C LYS A 107 -7.93 1.87 0.37
N CYS A 108 -7.99 0.64 -0.11
CA CYS A 108 -7.28 0.26 -1.33
C CYS A 108 -7.67 1.22 -2.48
N MET A 109 -6.70 1.69 -3.27
CA MET A 109 -6.86 2.69 -4.33
C MET A 109 -7.26 4.10 -3.83
N GLN A 110 -7.10 4.38 -2.56
CA GLN A 110 -7.28 5.75 -2.07
C GLN A 110 -6.00 6.53 -2.33
N SER A 111 -6.13 7.67 -2.99
CA SER A 111 -5.00 8.58 -3.18
C SER A 111 -4.44 9.06 -1.86
N MET A 112 -3.11 9.11 -1.77
CA MET A 112 -2.37 9.50 -0.59
C MET A 112 -1.55 10.76 -0.80
N GLY A 113 -1.10 11.01 -2.01
CA GLY A 113 -0.23 12.11 -2.37
C GLY A 113 0.32 11.96 -3.78
N THR A 114 1.40 12.64 -4.07
CA THR A 114 2.04 12.65 -5.40
C THR A 114 3.49 12.20 -5.32
N LEU A 115 3.98 11.64 -6.43
CA LEU A 115 5.37 11.23 -6.58
C LEU A 115 6.30 12.45 -6.70
N GLY A 116 7.39 12.43 -5.98
CA GLY A 116 8.48 13.40 -6.08
C GLY A 116 9.71 12.83 -6.77
N VAL A 117 10.70 13.71 -6.98
CA VAL A 117 12.00 13.37 -7.55
C VAL A 117 13.08 13.68 -6.52
N GLU A 118 14.01 12.78 -6.36
CA GLU A 118 15.24 13.04 -5.61
C GLU A 118 16.22 13.78 -6.54
N GLU A 119 16.94 14.80 -6.02
CA GLU A 119 17.75 15.72 -6.85
C GLU A 119 18.80 15.02 -7.74
N ASP A 120 19.26 13.84 -7.33
CA ASP A 120 20.31 13.07 -8.04
C ASP A 120 19.74 11.98 -8.96
N ASP A 121 18.42 11.79 -9.02
CA ASP A 121 17.79 10.73 -9.81
C ASP A 121 17.50 11.18 -11.24
N GLU A 122 17.91 10.36 -12.22
CA GLU A 122 17.64 10.60 -13.65
C GLU A 122 16.15 10.42 -14.00
N GLN A 123 15.43 9.59 -13.22
CA GLN A 123 14.03 9.27 -13.45
C GLN A 123 13.27 9.13 -12.12
N PRO A 124 12.08 9.74 -11.99
CA PRO A 124 11.26 9.59 -10.81
C PRO A 124 10.83 8.14 -10.56
N TYR A 125 10.84 7.71 -9.31
CA TYR A 125 10.35 6.39 -8.93
C TYR A 125 9.75 6.40 -7.53
N LEU A 126 8.72 5.58 -7.34
CA LEU A 126 8.22 5.20 -6.03
C LEU A 126 9.05 4.01 -5.54
N TYR A 127 9.80 4.15 -4.44
CA TYR A 127 10.34 2.98 -3.76
C TYR A 127 9.27 2.41 -2.84
N TYR A 128 8.91 1.15 -3.08
CA TYR A 128 7.85 0.46 -2.37
C TYR A 128 8.34 -0.83 -1.74
N GLU A 129 8.08 -1.01 -0.45
CA GLU A 129 8.43 -2.22 0.30
C GLU A 129 7.29 -2.73 1.16
N ILE A 130 7.28 -4.06 1.38
CA ILE A 130 6.33 -4.73 2.27
C ILE A 130 7.12 -5.51 3.32
N GLN A 131 6.85 -5.25 4.59
CA GLN A 131 7.47 -5.93 5.71
C GLN A 131 6.43 -6.67 6.55
N ARG A 132 6.68 -7.94 6.88
CA ARG A 132 5.85 -8.71 7.81
C ARG A 132 6.05 -8.23 9.24
N CYS A 133 5.10 -8.57 10.13
CA CYS A 133 5.23 -8.29 11.56
C CYS A 133 6.45 -8.98 12.20
N THR A 134 6.98 -10.03 11.59
CA THR A 134 8.23 -10.72 11.99
C THR A 134 9.50 -9.97 11.60
N GLY A 135 9.39 -8.85 10.88
CA GLY A 135 10.52 -8.06 10.38
C GLY A 135 11.05 -8.48 9.00
N SER A 136 10.64 -9.64 8.46
CA SER A 136 11.07 -10.08 7.12
C SER A 136 10.37 -9.32 6.02
N TYR A 137 11.09 -9.05 4.92
CA TYR A 137 10.52 -8.41 3.73
C TYR A 137 9.79 -9.41 2.84
N VAL A 138 8.78 -8.92 2.12
CA VAL A 138 8.01 -9.67 1.14
C VAL A 138 8.33 -9.11 -0.22
N ASN A 139 8.63 -9.98 -1.19
CA ASN A 139 8.75 -9.54 -2.58
C ASN A 139 7.41 -9.01 -3.09
N PRO A 140 7.29 -7.72 -3.47
CA PRO A 140 6.03 -7.15 -3.95
C PRO A 140 5.64 -7.58 -5.37
N ILE A 141 6.60 -7.96 -6.20
CA ILE A 141 6.42 -8.22 -7.65
C ILE A 141 5.27 -9.20 -7.94
N PRO A 142 5.17 -10.39 -7.30
CA PRO A 142 4.05 -11.30 -7.58
C PRO A 142 2.67 -10.73 -7.24
N MET A 143 2.61 -9.71 -6.39
CA MET A 143 1.36 -9.01 -6.05
C MET A 143 1.05 -7.95 -7.10
N LEU A 144 2.07 -7.20 -7.54
CA LEU A 144 1.96 -6.20 -8.59
C LEU A 144 1.54 -6.83 -9.93
N ASP A 145 2.19 -7.92 -10.36
CA ASP A 145 1.88 -8.62 -11.60
C ASP A 145 0.44 -9.15 -11.68
N LYS A 146 -0.16 -9.49 -10.55
CA LYS A 146 -1.56 -9.94 -10.49
C LYS A 146 -2.56 -8.80 -10.68
N SER A 147 -2.19 -7.58 -10.33
CA SER A 147 -3.05 -6.40 -10.44
C SER A 147 -3.17 -5.89 -11.88
N PHE A 148 -2.28 -6.35 -12.79
CA PHE A 148 -2.31 -6.01 -14.22
C PHE A 148 -3.19 -6.93 -15.07
N ARG A 149 -3.84 -7.95 -14.49
CA ARG A 149 -4.73 -8.87 -15.19
C ARG A 149 -6.19 -8.59 -14.85
#